data_2e77c5b5d2ca635f6c2036f9d493db35
#
_entry.id   2e77c5b5d2ca635f6c2036f9d493db35
#
_cell.length_a   1.000
_cell.length_b   1.000
_cell.length_c   1.000
_cell.angle_alpha   90.00
_cell.angle_beta   90.00
_cell.angle_gamma   90.00
#
_symmetry.space_group_name_H-M   'P 1'
#
loop_
_entity.id
_entity.type
_entity.pdbx_description
1 polymer ?
#
loop_
_entity_poly.entity_id
_entity_poly.type
_entity_poly.pdbx_seq_one_letter_code
_entity_poly.pdbx_strand_id
1 'polypeptide(L)'
;MKKKFQAVKQKNNGKKKTILTRAELVRVHRKDTLFSIAVFTVTTIGCFFFNRMASDPTLNIAMLYTLGVFIIARYTEGYLYGVLFAVTSVLSVNFFFTYPFRNFNFSLKGYQVTFLGMLLIGIVTSVMSTSMKEQQRQLADQEKALMEAQKEKMRVNL
;
A
#
# COMPACT_ATOMS: atom_id res chain seq x y z
N MET A 1 35.09 21.30 -30.41
CA MET A 1 34.83 19.86 -30.27
C MET A 1 34.45 19.42 -28.83
N LYS A 2 35.12 19.89 -27.77
CA LYS A 2 34.90 19.48 -26.37
C LYS A 2 33.44 19.72 -25.85
N LYS A 3 32.78 20.82 -26.22
CA LYS A 3 31.40 21.12 -25.77
C LYS A 3 30.33 20.14 -26.29
N LYS A 4 30.47 19.66 -27.54
CA LYS A 4 29.54 18.67 -28.11
C LYS A 4 29.70 17.29 -27.42
N PHE A 5 30.90 16.92 -27.05
CA PHE A 5 31.17 15.65 -26.36
C PHE A 5 30.62 15.62 -24.93
N GLN A 6 30.70 16.76 -24.23
CA GLN A 6 30.11 16.91 -22.89
C GLN A 6 28.59 16.85 -22.93
N ALA A 7 27.95 17.49 -23.91
CA ALA A 7 26.50 17.47 -24.09
C ALA A 7 25.94 16.05 -24.38
N VAL A 8 26.66 15.28 -25.20
CA VAL A 8 26.29 13.88 -25.50
C VAL A 8 26.44 12.98 -24.26
N LYS A 9 27.51 13.18 -23.46
CA LYS A 9 27.74 12.43 -22.23
C LYS A 9 26.68 12.73 -21.16
N GLN A 10 26.27 13.99 -21.05
CA GLN A 10 25.21 14.43 -20.13
C GLN A 10 23.84 13.88 -20.53
N LYS A 11 23.53 13.86 -21.83
CA LYS A 11 22.29 13.30 -22.40
C LYS A 11 22.21 11.77 -22.22
N ASN A 12 23.33 11.05 -22.34
CA ASN A 12 23.41 9.61 -22.10
C ASN A 12 23.28 9.27 -20.61
N ASN A 13 23.88 10.05 -19.73
CA ASN A 13 23.74 9.86 -18.28
C ASN A 13 22.29 10.14 -17.81
N GLY A 14 21.62 11.15 -18.35
CA GLY A 14 20.24 11.43 -18.07
C GLY A 14 19.31 10.27 -18.51
N LYS A 15 19.50 9.74 -19.74
CA LYS A 15 18.73 8.57 -20.22
C LYS A 15 18.98 7.31 -19.37
N LYS A 16 20.22 7.05 -18.99
CA LYS A 16 20.58 5.88 -18.16
C LYS A 16 19.96 5.97 -16.77
N LYS A 17 19.93 7.17 -16.17
CA LYS A 17 19.29 7.43 -14.87
C LYS A 17 17.76 7.26 -14.94
N THR A 18 17.13 7.69 -16.03
CA THR A 18 15.67 7.54 -16.25
C THR A 18 15.25 6.09 -16.48
N ILE A 19 16.09 5.30 -17.18
CA ILE A 19 15.82 3.88 -17.43
C ILE A 19 15.98 3.04 -16.15
N LEU A 20 17.03 3.33 -15.36
CA LEU A 20 17.26 2.69 -14.06
C LEU A 20 16.10 2.97 -13.09
N THR A 21 15.62 4.20 -13.03
CA THR A 21 14.47 4.59 -12.21
C THR A 21 13.19 3.87 -12.64
N ARG A 22 12.94 3.68 -13.94
CA ARG A 22 11.79 2.92 -14.43
C ARG A 22 11.87 1.44 -14.08
N ALA A 23 13.02 0.82 -14.21
CA ALA A 23 13.21 -0.58 -13.88
C ALA A 23 13.06 -0.83 -12.36
N GLU A 24 13.53 0.09 -11.52
CA GLU A 24 13.34 0.05 -10.08
C GLU A 24 11.86 0.22 -9.69
N LEU A 25 11.15 1.17 -10.29
CA LEU A 25 9.71 1.37 -10.08
C LEU A 25 8.90 0.11 -10.43
N VAL A 26 9.19 -0.52 -11.56
CA VAL A 26 8.52 -1.77 -11.97
C VAL A 26 8.81 -2.89 -10.96
N ARG A 27 10.03 -2.96 -10.43
CA ARG A 27 10.40 -3.98 -9.44
C ARG A 27 9.69 -3.78 -8.11
N VAL A 28 9.58 -2.55 -7.64
CA VAL A 28 8.83 -2.20 -6.41
C VAL A 28 7.35 -2.54 -6.60
N HIS A 29 6.73 -2.12 -7.69
CA HIS A 29 5.33 -2.43 -7.99
C HIS A 29 5.05 -3.94 -8.04
N ARG A 30 5.94 -4.74 -8.61
CA ARG A 30 5.79 -6.21 -8.62
C ARG A 30 5.83 -6.82 -7.22
N LYS A 31 6.72 -6.34 -6.36
CA LYS A 31 6.80 -6.81 -4.97
C LYS A 31 5.54 -6.45 -4.18
N ASP A 32 5.08 -5.22 -4.32
CA ASP A 32 3.89 -4.73 -3.63
C ASP A 32 2.63 -5.47 -4.09
N THR A 33 2.52 -5.74 -5.39
CA THR A 33 1.42 -6.53 -5.95
C THR A 33 1.42 -7.97 -5.43
N LEU A 34 2.58 -8.65 -5.44
CA LEU A 34 2.71 -10.00 -4.93
C LEU A 34 2.41 -10.07 -3.42
N PHE A 35 2.92 -9.11 -2.65
CA PHE A 35 2.63 -9.00 -1.22
C PHE A 35 1.13 -8.80 -0.96
N SER A 36 0.48 -7.90 -1.72
CA SER A 36 -0.95 -7.64 -1.59
C SER A 36 -1.80 -8.87 -1.90
N ILE A 37 -1.45 -9.62 -2.95
CA ILE A 37 -2.11 -10.88 -3.29
C ILE A 37 -1.91 -11.93 -2.18
N ALA A 38 -0.70 -12.06 -1.66
CA ALA A 38 -0.42 -13.00 -0.57
C ALA A 38 -1.24 -12.68 0.69
N VAL A 39 -1.26 -11.42 1.12
CA VAL A 39 -2.05 -10.98 2.28
C VAL A 39 -3.55 -11.21 2.03
N PHE A 40 -4.05 -10.91 0.81
CA PHE A 40 -5.45 -11.16 0.45
C PHE A 40 -5.81 -12.65 0.58
N THR A 41 -4.97 -13.51 0.03
CA THR A 41 -5.18 -14.96 0.07
C THR A 41 -5.19 -15.49 1.50
N VAL A 42 -4.22 -15.07 2.32
CA VAL A 42 -4.13 -15.46 3.73
C VAL A 42 -5.36 -14.97 4.52
N THR A 43 -5.76 -13.71 4.31
CA THR A 43 -6.95 -13.15 4.96
C THR A 43 -8.21 -13.91 4.56
N THR A 44 -8.38 -14.22 3.28
CA THR A 44 -9.55 -14.96 2.78
C THR A 44 -9.59 -16.37 3.35
N ILE A 45 -8.47 -17.09 3.39
CA ILE A 45 -8.38 -18.43 4.02
C ILE A 45 -8.73 -18.34 5.52
N GLY A 46 -8.19 -17.34 6.23
CA GLY A 46 -8.52 -17.09 7.62
C GLY A 46 -10.03 -16.83 7.82
N CYS A 47 -10.66 -16.05 6.95
CA CYS A 47 -12.09 -15.81 6.99
C CYS A 47 -12.92 -17.08 6.77
N PHE A 48 -12.53 -17.95 5.83
CA PHE A 48 -13.19 -19.25 5.64
C PHE A 48 -13.08 -20.16 6.89
N PHE A 49 -11.89 -20.18 7.50
CA PHE A 49 -11.70 -20.93 8.75
C PHE A 49 -12.58 -20.38 9.88
N PHE A 50 -12.59 -19.06 10.06
CA PHE A 50 -13.42 -18.39 11.06
C PHE A 50 -14.94 -18.59 10.83
N ASN A 51 -15.36 -18.53 9.58
CA ASN A 51 -16.76 -18.76 9.20
C ASN A 51 -17.25 -20.16 9.59
N ARG A 52 -16.34 -21.11 9.70
CA ARG A 52 -16.66 -22.50 10.10
C ARG A 52 -16.76 -22.69 11.62
N MET A 53 -16.13 -21.80 12.39
CA MET A 53 -16.05 -21.90 13.85
C MET A 53 -17.06 -21.00 14.58
N ALA A 54 -17.49 -19.89 13.98
CA ALA A 54 -18.31 -18.89 14.65
C ALA A 54 -19.79 -19.03 14.30
N SER A 55 -20.67 -18.84 15.28
CA SER A 55 -22.12 -18.88 15.10
C SER A 55 -22.65 -17.66 14.34
N ASP A 56 -22.00 -16.48 14.51
CA ASP A 56 -22.30 -15.23 13.78
C ASP A 56 -21.01 -14.62 13.18
N PRO A 57 -20.59 -15.11 12.00
CA PRO A 57 -19.25 -14.80 11.48
C PRO A 57 -19.13 -13.42 10.82
N THR A 58 -20.20 -12.75 10.46
CA THR A 58 -20.18 -11.62 9.51
C THR A 58 -19.36 -10.43 10.01
N LEU A 59 -19.53 -10.02 11.27
CA LEU A 59 -18.78 -8.90 11.87
C LEU A 59 -17.28 -9.25 12.02
N ASN A 60 -16.98 -10.47 12.40
CA ASN A 60 -15.61 -10.96 12.57
C ASN A 60 -14.87 -11.02 11.23
N ILE A 61 -15.57 -11.41 10.17
CA ILE A 61 -15.04 -11.43 8.80
C ILE A 61 -14.70 -10.02 8.31
N ALA A 62 -15.60 -9.05 8.55
CA ALA A 62 -15.35 -7.66 8.22
C ALA A 62 -14.11 -7.10 8.95
N MET A 63 -13.94 -7.43 10.23
CA MET A 63 -12.76 -7.05 11.00
C MET A 63 -11.46 -7.65 10.45
N LEU A 64 -11.47 -8.93 10.07
CA LEU A 64 -10.31 -9.59 9.48
C LEU A 64 -9.88 -8.94 8.16
N TYR A 65 -10.83 -8.62 7.27
CA TYR A 65 -10.51 -7.91 6.05
C TYR A 65 -10.01 -6.48 6.31
N THR A 66 -10.58 -5.76 7.28
CA THR A 66 -10.09 -4.44 7.69
C THR A 66 -8.64 -4.51 8.20
N LEU A 67 -8.30 -5.53 8.97
CA LEU A 67 -6.92 -5.79 9.39
C LEU A 67 -6.00 -6.05 8.19
N GLY A 68 -6.43 -6.82 7.20
CA GLY A 68 -5.71 -7.05 5.95
C GLY A 68 -5.45 -5.74 5.18
N VAL A 69 -6.45 -4.86 5.10
CA VAL A 69 -6.30 -3.51 4.51
C VAL A 69 -5.22 -2.72 5.24
N PHE A 70 -5.24 -2.74 6.57
CA PHE A 70 -4.25 -2.05 7.40
C PHE A 70 -2.83 -2.57 7.14
N ILE A 71 -2.65 -3.89 7.09
CA ILE A 71 -1.36 -4.51 6.80
C ILE A 71 -0.85 -4.09 5.42
N ILE A 72 -1.69 -4.18 4.37
CA ILE A 72 -1.30 -3.78 3.02
C ILE A 72 -0.95 -2.29 2.97
N ALA A 73 -1.80 -1.42 3.51
CA ALA A 73 -1.53 0.02 3.56
C ALA A 73 -0.22 0.35 4.29
N ARG A 74 0.15 -0.44 5.31
CA ARG A 74 1.39 -0.24 6.07
C ARG A 74 2.64 -0.66 5.30
N TYR A 75 2.60 -1.76 4.55
CA TYR A 75 3.78 -2.38 3.96
C TYR A 75 3.96 -2.11 2.47
N THR A 76 2.91 -1.70 1.72
CA THR A 76 3.01 -1.34 0.30
C THR A 76 3.29 0.14 0.10
N GLU A 77 3.91 0.51 -1.02
CA GLU A 77 4.16 1.91 -1.38
C GLU A 77 2.97 2.52 -2.14
N GLY A 78 2.50 3.68 -1.62
CA GLY A 78 1.36 4.42 -2.19
C GLY A 78 -0.01 3.97 -1.66
N TYR A 79 -0.99 4.85 -1.79
CA TYR A 79 -2.35 4.64 -1.28
C TYR A 79 -3.20 3.70 -2.16
N LEU A 80 -2.83 3.54 -3.42
CA LEU A 80 -3.62 2.79 -4.41
C LEU A 80 -3.84 1.33 -4.02
N TYR A 81 -2.79 0.65 -3.54
CA TYR A 81 -2.91 -0.75 -3.12
C TYR A 81 -3.87 -0.94 -1.96
N GLY A 82 -3.81 -0.06 -0.96
CA GLY A 82 -4.74 -0.13 0.17
C GLY A 82 -6.19 0.16 -0.22
N VAL A 83 -6.43 1.14 -1.10
CA VAL A 83 -7.77 1.45 -1.61
C VAL A 83 -8.31 0.30 -2.48
N LEU A 84 -7.53 -0.23 -3.41
CA LEU A 84 -7.91 -1.37 -4.23
C LEU A 84 -8.25 -2.60 -3.37
N PHE A 85 -7.44 -2.85 -2.35
CA PHE A 85 -7.69 -3.94 -1.44
C PHE A 85 -8.97 -3.72 -0.61
N ALA A 86 -9.25 -2.50 -0.15
CA ALA A 86 -10.47 -2.18 0.57
C ALA A 86 -11.71 -2.45 -0.29
N VAL A 87 -11.71 -2.01 -1.54
CA VAL A 87 -12.81 -2.28 -2.50
C VAL A 87 -12.95 -3.78 -2.74
N THR A 88 -11.85 -4.48 -3.01
CA THR A 88 -11.86 -5.93 -3.25
C THR A 88 -12.35 -6.70 -2.01
N SER A 89 -11.98 -6.24 -0.80
CA SER A 89 -12.45 -6.83 0.46
C SER A 89 -13.96 -6.72 0.62
N VAL A 90 -14.53 -5.55 0.36
CA VAL A 90 -15.99 -5.35 0.41
C VAL A 90 -16.70 -6.26 -0.59
N LEU A 91 -16.20 -6.37 -1.82
CA LEU A 91 -16.75 -7.27 -2.83
C LEU A 91 -16.64 -8.74 -2.39
N SER A 92 -15.51 -9.14 -1.80
CA SER A 92 -15.30 -10.50 -1.30
C SER A 92 -16.24 -10.86 -0.14
N VAL A 93 -16.41 -9.97 0.81
CA VAL A 93 -17.36 -10.18 1.92
C VAL A 93 -18.78 -10.32 1.39
N ASN A 94 -19.18 -9.46 0.46
CA ASN A 94 -20.50 -9.53 -0.15
C ASN A 94 -20.71 -10.85 -0.93
N PHE A 95 -19.72 -11.26 -1.72
CA PHE A 95 -19.86 -12.43 -2.59
C PHE A 95 -19.75 -13.77 -1.85
N PHE A 96 -18.80 -13.89 -0.92
CA PHE A 96 -18.49 -15.18 -0.28
C PHE A 96 -19.21 -15.39 1.06
N PHE A 97 -19.51 -14.32 1.80
CA PHE A 97 -19.93 -14.41 3.20
C PHE A 97 -21.29 -13.78 3.49
N THR A 98 -21.94 -13.14 2.49
CA THR A 98 -23.27 -12.55 2.66
C THR A 98 -24.33 -13.42 1.97
N TYR A 99 -25.44 -13.68 2.64
CA TYR A 99 -26.58 -14.41 2.06
C TYR A 99 -27.33 -13.52 1.04
N PRO A 100 -27.81 -14.03 -0.12
CA PRO A 100 -27.55 -15.36 -0.68
C PRO A 100 -26.13 -15.47 -1.24
N PHE A 101 -25.40 -16.51 -0.81
CA PHE A 101 -24.02 -16.75 -1.19
C PHE A 101 -23.84 -16.80 -2.72
N ARG A 102 -22.73 -16.27 -3.23
CA ARG A 102 -22.36 -16.17 -4.66
C ARG A 102 -23.25 -15.24 -5.49
N ASN A 103 -24.05 -14.38 -4.85
CA ASN A 103 -24.76 -13.30 -5.50
C ASN A 103 -24.39 -11.97 -4.87
N PHE A 104 -24.23 -10.93 -5.71
CA PHE A 104 -24.04 -9.58 -5.19
C PHE A 104 -25.37 -9.03 -4.68
N ASN A 105 -25.54 -8.95 -3.38
CA ASN A 105 -26.72 -8.39 -2.76
C ASN A 105 -26.35 -7.25 -1.82
N PHE A 106 -26.62 -6.04 -2.27
CA PHE A 106 -26.42 -4.82 -1.48
C PHE A 106 -27.71 -4.36 -0.77
N SER A 107 -28.80 -5.10 -0.92
CA SER A 107 -30.13 -4.68 -0.42
C SER A 107 -30.44 -5.16 0.99
N LEU A 108 -29.62 -6.02 1.59
CA LEU A 108 -29.86 -6.53 2.95
C LEU A 108 -29.65 -5.42 4.00
N LYS A 109 -30.69 -5.15 4.76
CA LYS A 109 -30.64 -4.13 5.83
C LYS A 109 -29.55 -4.46 6.85
N GLY A 110 -28.67 -3.48 7.12
CA GLY A 110 -27.56 -3.59 8.07
C GLY A 110 -26.19 -3.86 7.43
N TYR A 111 -26.09 -4.63 6.36
CA TYR A 111 -24.81 -4.89 5.68
C TYR A 111 -24.26 -3.68 4.92
N GLN A 112 -25.13 -2.80 4.44
CA GLN A 112 -24.75 -1.57 3.75
C GLN A 112 -23.84 -0.68 4.62
N VAL A 113 -24.21 -0.54 5.91
CA VAL A 113 -23.40 0.25 6.87
C VAL A 113 -22.04 -0.38 7.10
N THR A 114 -21.98 -1.72 7.20
CA THR A 114 -20.71 -2.46 7.37
C THR A 114 -19.81 -2.29 6.15
N PHE A 115 -20.35 -2.41 4.94
CA PHE A 115 -19.59 -2.24 3.70
C PHE A 115 -19.09 -0.81 3.53
N LEU A 116 -19.93 0.18 3.82
CA LEU A 116 -19.54 1.58 3.79
C LEU A 116 -18.46 1.87 4.83
N GLY A 117 -18.62 1.35 6.04
CA GLY A 117 -17.65 1.47 7.12
C GLY A 117 -16.28 0.87 6.75
N MET A 118 -16.25 -0.36 6.22
CA MET A 118 -15.03 -1.02 5.74
C MET A 118 -14.33 -0.19 4.67
N LEU A 119 -15.07 0.34 3.71
CA LEU A 119 -14.54 1.12 2.60
C LEU A 119 -13.96 2.45 3.11
N LEU A 120 -14.68 3.15 3.98
CA LEU A 120 -14.20 4.40 4.60
C LEU A 120 -12.93 4.16 5.43
N ILE A 121 -12.94 3.16 6.31
CA ILE A 121 -11.77 2.82 7.13
C ILE A 121 -10.58 2.46 6.23
N GLY A 122 -10.79 1.69 5.17
CA GLY A 122 -9.76 1.30 4.22
C GLY A 122 -9.14 2.50 3.50
N ILE A 123 -9.97 3.43 3.02
CA ILE A 123 -9.50 4.66 2.35
C ILE A 123 -8.71 5.53 3.33
N VAL A 124 -9.29 5.83 4.50
CA VAL A 124 -8.65 6.67 5.52
C VAL A 124 -7.31 6.06 5.95
N THR A 125 -7.27 4.78 6.25
CA THR A 125 -6.06 4.06 6.63
C THR A 125 -4.99 4.14 5.55
N SER A 126 -5.37 3.97 4.28
CA SER A 126 -4.44 4.02 3.14
C SER A 126 -3.84 5.42 2.96
N VAL A 127 -4.66 6.45 3.06
CA VAL A 127 -4.21 7.85 2.96
C VAL A 127 -3.30 8.20 4.13
N MET A 128 -3.70 7.90 5.36
CA MET A 128 -2.89 8.17 6.56
C MET A 128 -1.55 7.43 6.52
N SER A 129 -1.55 6.16 6.15
CA SER A 129 -0.31 5.38 6.06
C SER A 129 0.65 5.96 5.02
N THR A 130 0.16 6.42 3.89
CA THR A 130 0.98 7.07 2.85
C THR A 130 1.54 8.40 3.35
N SER A 131 0.72 9.23 4.00
CA SER A 131 1.15 10.50 4.57
C SER A 131 2.24 10.31 5.64
N MET A 132 2.09 9.34 6.54
CA MET A 132 3.10 9.02 7.55
C MET A 132 4.43 8.57 6.92
N LYS A 133 4.40 7.76 5.87
CA LYS A 133 5.62 7.34 5.15
C LYS A 133 6.34 8.52 4.52
N GLU A 134 5.60 9.44 3.93
CA GLU A 134 6.17 10.65 3.34
C GLU A 134 6.84 11.53 4.40
N GLN A 135 6.20 11.75 5.54
CA GLN A 135 6.79 12.48 6.67
C GLN A 135 8.07 11.81 7.18
N GLN A 136 8.08 10.48 7.31
CA GLN A 136 9.27 9.73 7.72
C GLN A 136 10.43 9.87 6.73
N ARG A 137 10.14 9.88 5.42
CA ARG A 137 11.15 10.12 4.37
C ARG A 137 11.74 11.52 4.48
N GLN A 138 10.89 12.54 4.65
CA GLN A 138 11.33 13.93 4.80
C GLN A 138 12.21 14.11 6.04
N LEU A 139 11.85 13.52 7.18
CA LEU A 139 12.66 13.55 8.39
C LEU A 139 14.03 12.87 8.18
N ALA A 140 14.05 11.70 7.55
CA ALA A 140 15.30 11.00 7.26
C ALA A 140 16.23 11.79 6.32
N ASP A 141 15.67 12.52 5.35
CA ASP A 141 16.44 13.36 4.45
C ASP A 141 16.99 14.61 5.17
N GLN A 142 16.22 15.21 6.08
CA GLN A 142 16.69 16.31 6.94
C GLN A 142 17.83 15.85 7.86
N GLU A 143 17.71 14.68 8.49
CA GLU A 143 18.78 14.13 9.34
C GLU A 143 20.08 13.90 8.56
N LYS A 144 19.99 13.37 7.32
CA LYS A 144 21.16 13.18 6.45
C LYS A 144 21.81 14.51 6.11
N ALA A 145 21.02 15.52 5.73
CA ALA A 145 21.55 16.86 5.42
C ALA A 145 22.24 17.50 6.63
N LEU A 146 21.70 17.35 7.84
CA LEU A 146 22.32 17.83 9.07
C LEU A 146 23.64 17.11 9.37
N MET A 147 23.68 15.79 9.21
CA MET A 147 24.92 15.02 9.40
C MET A 147 26.01 15.41 8.40
N GLU A 148 25.66 15.64 7.13
CA GLU A 148 26.59 16.11 6.10
C GLU A 148 27.12 17.50 6.43
N ALA A 149 26.28 18.43 6.86
CA ALA A 149 26.69 19.76 7.27
C ALA A 149 27.61 19.74 8.50
N GLN A 150 27.37 18.86 9.47
CA GLN A 150 28.25 18.68 10.62
C GLN A 150 29.61 18.10 10.21
N LYS A 151 29.65 17.12 9.31
CA LYS A 151 30.91 16.57 8.80
C LYS A 151 31.74 17.62 8.06
N GLU A 152 31.08 18.46 7.27
CA GLU A 152 31.77 19.56 6.55
C GLU A 152 32.36 20.58 7.53
N LYS A 153 31.61 20.99 8.57
CA LYS A 153 32.13 21.88 9.62
C LYS A 153 33.32 21.29 10.35
N MET A 154 33.33 20.00 10.63
CA MET A 154 34.50 19.34 11.27
C MET A 154 35.72 19.29 10.35
N ARG A 155 35.49 19.15 9.03
CA ARG A 155 36.58 19.17 8.03
C ARG A 155 37.25 20.54 7.88
N VAL A 156 36.45 21.60 8.00
CA VAL A 156 36.96 22.99 7.85
C VAL A 156 37.68 23.47 9.11
N ASN A 157 37.41 22.88 10.29
CA ASN A 157 38.00 23.25 11.56
C ASN A 157 39.29 22.41 11.93
N LEU A 158 39.75 21.54 11.03
CA LEU A 158 41.04 20.82 11.11
C LEU A 158 42.06 21.43 10.16
#